data_f8d8f3553a0fd27e56a5a823cb304772
#
_entry.id   f8d8f3553a0fd27e56a5a823cb304772
#
_cell.length_a   1.000
_cell.length_b   1.000
_cell.length_c   1.000
_cell.angle_alpha   90.00
_cell.angle_beta   90.00
_cell.angle_gamma   90.00
#
_symmetry.space_group_name_H-M   'P 1'
#
loop_
_entity.id
_entity.type
_entity.pdbx_description
1 polymer ?
#
loop_
_entity_poly.entity_id
_entity_poly.type
_entity_poly.pdbx_seq_one_letter_code
_entity_poly.pdbx_strand_id
1 'polypeptide(L)'
;MQIPLIDVNHMQAHVLAHFIDKPTPSFPFLCLTVSGGHTQIVLVKDYLDMEIIGETLDDAAGEAFDKTAKLLQLPYPGGPLIDKYAQLGNPLAYQFSEPQIEGLNFSFSGVKTSILYFLQKQLKEDPSFIENNLNDICASIQHTIIEILSFKLIAAANHYNTKNIGVAGGVSANSGLRNKLKELALKYQWNTFVPSLQYCTDNAAMIALAGYYKFLDKKFAPDDFGPLARFPISEVPQS
;
A
#
# COMPACT_ATOMS: atom_id res chain seq x y z
N MET A 1 37.03 -8.15 -15.72
CA MET A 1 36.01 -9.19 -15.53
C MET A 1 34.68 -8.60 -16.04
N GLN A 2 34.11 -9.21 -17.05
CA GLN A 2 32.77 -8.85 -17.48
C GLN A 2 31.79 -9.59 -16.55
N ILE A 3 31.29 -8.91 -15.51
CA ILE A 3 30.28 -9.46 -14.61
C ILE A 3 28.93 -8.97 -15.12
N PRO A 4 28.00 -9.87 -15.45
CA PRO A 4 26.68 -9.46 -15.93
C PRO A 4 25.91 -8.67 -14.85
N LEU A 5 25.25 -7.62 -15.27
CA LEU A 5 24.38 -6.80 -14.43
C LEU A 5 22.95 -7.34 -14.49
N ILE A 6 22.23 -7.28 -13.37
CA ILE A 6 20.81 -7.58 -13.31
C ILE A 6 20.09 -6.31 -12.87
N ASP A 7 19.22 -5.77 -13.71
CA ASP A 7 18.30 -4.70 -13.36
C ASP A 7 17.16 -5.24 -12.49
N VAL A 8 16.69 -4.46 -11.53
CA VAL A 8 15.59 -4.86 -10.65
C VAL A 8 14.51 -3.78 -10.64
N ASN A 9 13.29 -4.17 -10.91
CA ASN A 9 12.14 -3.30 -10.71
C ASN A 9 11.81 -3.22 -9.22
N HIS A 10 11.82 -2.01 -8.66
CA HIS A 10 11.61 -1.76 -7.25
C HIS A 10 10.24 -2.24 -6.74
N MET A 11 9.18 -2.04 -7.52
CA MET A 11 7.83 -2.46 -7.14
C MET A 11 7.66 -3.98 -7.21
N GLN A 12 8.27 -4.65 -8.20
CA GLN A 12 8.34 -6.12 -8.22
C GLN A 12 9.07 -6.65 -6.98
N ALA A 13 10.16 -6.00 -6.56
CA ALA A 13 10.89 -6.39 -5.37
C ALA A 13 10.03 -6.32 -4.11
N HIS A 14 9.21 -5.28 -3.93
CA HIS A 14 8.24 -5.22 -2.83
C HIS A 14 7.23 -6.37 -2.86
N VAL A 15 6.71 -6.72 -4.02
CA VAL A 15 5.81 -7.88 -4.16
C VAL A 15 6.54 -9.18 -3.82
N LEU A 16 7.76 -9.36 -4.32
CA LEU A 16 8.55 -10.57 -4.08
C LEU A 16 9.06 -10.71 -2.63
N ALA A 17 9.01 -9.65 -1.82
CA ALA A 17 9.30 -9.73 -0.39
C ALA A 17 8.46 -10.78 0.36
N HIS A 18 7.29 -11.16 -0.17
CA HIS A 18 6.46 -12.24 0.37
C HIS A 18 7.11 -13.63 0.29
N PHE A 19 8.17 -13.77 -0.49
CA PHE A 19 8.88 -15.04 -0.66
C PHE A 19 10.18 -15.13 0.17
N ILE A 20 10.49 -14.11 0.99
CA ILE A 20 11.65 -14.12 1.91
C ILE A 20 11.35 -15.05 3.09
N ASP A 21 10.20 -14.86 3.73
CA ASP A 21 9.77 -15.66 4.88
C ASP A 21 8.63 -16.61 4.49
N LYS A 22 8.46 -17.67 5.28
CA LYS A 22 7.30 -18.58 5.15
C LYS A 22 6.20 -18.20 6.14
N PRO A 23 4.92 -18.47 5.82
CA PRO A 23 4.42 -19.10 4.59
C PRO A 23 4.47 -18.15 3.39
N THR A 24 4.72 -18.70 2.19
CA THR A 24 4.72 -17.94 0.92
C THR A 24 3.39 -18.08 0.20
N PRO A 25 2.92 -17.07 -0.56
CA PRO A 25 1.74 -17.20 -1.38
C PRO A 25 1.94 -18.21 -2.52
N SER A 26 0.87 -18.89 -2.91
CA SER A 26 0.83 -19.65 -4.16
C SER A 26 0.28 -18.79 -5.29
N PHE A 27 0.76 -19.01 -6.49
CA PHE A 27 0.26 -18.31 -7.68
C PHE A 27 -1.06 -18.91 -8.21
N PRO A 28 -1.93 -18.09 -8.82
CA PRO A 28 -1.89 -16.63 -8.79
C PRO A 28 -2.36 -16.07 -7.43
N PHE A 29 -1.85 -14.90 -7.08
CA PHE A 29 -2.33 -14.16 -5.90
C PHE A 29 -2.47 -12.67 -6.23
N LEU A 30 -3.28 -11.94 -5.45
CA LEU A 30 -3.36 -10.48 -5.50
C LEU A 30 -2.42 -9.89 -4.46
N CYS A 31 -1.68 -8.86 -4.87
CA CYS A 31 -0.87 -8.06 -3.96
C CYS A 31 -1.32 -6.61 -3.97
N LEU A 32 -1.79 -6.11 -2.83
CA LEU A 32 -2.03 -4.70 -2.61
C LEU A 32 -0.71 -4.03 -2.22
N THR A 33 -0.09 -3.29 -3.14
CA THR A 33 1.13 -2.52 -2.88
C THR A 33 0.77 -1.10 -2.44
N VAL A 34 1.12 -0.72 -1.21
CA VAL A 34 0.76 0.58 -0.61
C VAL A 34 1.97 1.23 0.01
N SER A 35 2.36 2.38 -0.53
CA SER A 35 3.52 3.17 -0.08
C SER A 35 3.23 4.66 -0.10
N GLY A 36 4.23 5.49 0.19
CA GLY A 36 4.15 6.94 0.04
C GLY A 36 3.92 7.41 -1.39
N GLY A 37 4.38 6.67 -2.40
CA GLY A 37 4.28 7.06 -3.81
C GLY A 37 3.39 6.16 -4.67
N HIS A 38 2.99 4.99 -4.18
CA HIS A 38 2.23 4.02 -4.97
C HIS A 38 1.08 3.41 -4.17
N THR A 39 -0.06 3.24 -4.83
CA THR A 39 -1.17 2.42 -4.36
C THR A 39 -1.72 1.65 -5.55
N GLN A 40 -1.46 0.34 -5.57
CA GLN A 40 -1.78 -0.53 -6.71
C GLN A 40 -2.28 -1.88 -6.23
N ILE A 41 -3.19 -2.49 -7.00
CA ILE A 41 -3.51 -3.91 -6.90
C ILE A 41 -2.80 -4.61 -8.06
N VAL A 42 -1.95 -5.57 -7.72
CA VAL A 42 -1.15 -6.34 -8.67
C VAL A 42 -1.65 -7.78 -8.69
N LEU A 43 -2.02 -8.28 -9.86
CA LEU A 43 -2.23 -9.71 -10.09
C LEU A 43 -0.86 -10.34 -10.36
N VAL A 44 -0.43 -11.21 -9.48
CA VAL A 44 0.86 -11.91 -9.56
C VAL A 44 0.62 -13.31 -10.06
N LYS A 45 1.00 -13.58 -11.31
CA LYS A 45 0.81 -14.85 -12.01
C LYS A 45 2.02 -15.77 -11.85
N ASP A 46 3.21 -15.17 -11.72
CA ASP A 46 4.48 -15.84 -11.45
C ASP A 46 5.47 -14.82 -10.87
N TYR A 47 6.67 -15.23 -10.46
CA TYR A 47 7.73 -14.37 -9.89
C TYR A 47 8.05 -13.14 -10.73
N LEU A 48 8.01 -13.27 -12.06
CA LEU A 48 8.32 -12.17 -13.00
C LEU A 48 7.14 -11.83 -13.92
N ASP A 49 5.97 -12.43 -13.70
CA ASP A 49 4.73 -12.13 -14.44
C ASP A 49 3.72 -11.47 -13.51
N MET A 50 3.65 -10.14 -13.61
CA MET A 50 2.84 -9.28 -12.76
C MET A 50 2.07 -8.27 -13.60
N GLU A 51 0.80 -8.05 -13.26
CA GLU A 51 -0.10 -7.15 -13.96
C GLU A 51 -0.74 -6.17 -12.96
N ILE A 52 -0.66 -4.87 -13.22
CA ILE A 52 -1.41 -3.86 -12.46
C ILE A 52 -2.86 -3.90 -12.93
N ILE A 53 -3.78 -4.26 -12.04
CA ILE A 53 -5.21 -4.36 -12.33
C ILE A 53 -6.03 -3.21 -11.73
N GLY A 54 -5.41 -2.39 -10.91
CA GLY A 54 -5.96 -1.17 -10.35
C GLY A 54 -4.88 -0.33 -9.71
N GLU A 55 -4.99 0.98 -9.82
CA GLU A 55 -4.01 1.92 -9.24
C GLU A 55 -4.67 3.23 -8.82
N THR A 56 -3.96 4.04 -8.04
CA THR A 56 -4.45 5.37 -7.69
C THR A 56 -4.38 6.32 -8.88
N LEU A 57 -5.43 7.11 -9.06
CA LEU A 57 -5.52 8.13 -10.10
C LEU A 57 -4.99 9.50 -9.64
N ASP A 58 -4.70 9.63 -8.36
CA ASP A 58 -4.23 10.87 -7.73
C ASP A 58 -3.20 10.56 -6.62
N ASP A 59 -3.41 11.04 -5.41
CA ASP A 59 -2.52 10.77 -4.28
C ASP A 59 -2.42 9.27 -3.98
N ALA A 60 -1.25 8.79 -3.56
CA ALA A 60 -1.12 7.46 -2.96
C ALA A 60 -1.68 7.46 -1.52
N ALA A 61 -2.07 6.28 -1.02
CA ALA A 61 -2.62 6.17 0.34
C ALA A 61 -1.62 6.60 1.42
N GLY A 62 -0.32 6.29 1.27
CA GLY A 62 0.71 6.77 2.19
C GLY A 62 0.87 8.29 2.14
N GLU A 63 0.77 8.90 0.96
CA GLU A 63 0.76 10.36 0.80
C GLU A 63 -0.50 10.98 1.43
N ALA A 64 -1.65 10.31 1.33
CA ALA A 64 -2.88 10.74 2.01
C ALA A 64 -2.73 10.73 3.53
N PHE A 65 -2.08 9.71 4.11
CA PHE A 65 -1.71 9.69 5.53
C PHE A 65 -0.81 10.88 5.90
N ASP A 66 0.26 11.14 5.14
CA ASP A 66 1.19 12.23 5.44
C ASP A 66 0.55 13.60 5.28
N LYS A 67 -0.27 13.80 4.23
CA LYS A 67 -1.00 15.06 4.01
C LYS A 67 -2.01 15.33 5.11
N THR A 68 -2.71 14.30 5.60
CA THR A 68 -3.70 14.45 6.68
C THR A 68 -3.01 14.65 8.03
N ALA A 69 -1.90 13.96 8.30
CA ALA A 69 -1.06 14.20 9.48
C ALA A 69 -0.59 15.66 9.54
N LYS A 70 -0.18 16.23 8.40
CA LYS A 70 0.21 17.65 8.32
C LYS A 70 -0.93 18.59 8.68
N LEU A 71 -2.18 18.30 8.35
CA LEU A 71 -3.34 19.08 8.78
C LEU A 71 -3.52 19.06 10.31
N LEU A 72 -3.11 17.97 10.96
CA LEU A 72 -3.12 17.81 12.41
C LEU A 72 -1.84 18.33 13.09
N GLN A 73 -0.95 18.99 12.33
CA GLN A 73 0.35 19.49 12.81
C GLN A 73 1.29 18.39 13.33
N LEU A 74 1.08 17.14 12.89
CA LEU A 74 1.97 16.03 13.23
C LEU A 74 3.24 16.09 12.37
N PRO A 75 4.43 15.72 12.93
CA PRO A 75 5.67 15.69 12.18
C PRO A 75 5.70 14.59 11.11
N TYR A 76 6.62 14.73 10.15
CA TYR A 76 6.91 13.70 9.14
C TYR A 76 7.88 12.63 9.71
N PRO A 77 7.68 11.34 9.37
CA PRO A 77 6.57 10.78 8.59
C PRO A 77 5.27 10.69 9.39
N GLY A 78 4.16 11.12 8.77
CA GLY A 78 2.86 11.23 9.43
C GLY A 78 2.12 9.91 9.62
N GLY A 79 2.25 9.00 8.65
CA GLY A 79 1.53 7.72 8.65
C GLY A 79 1.70 6.91 9.96
N PRO A 80 2.93 6.67 10.44
CA PRO A 80 3.16 5.97 11.72
C PRO A 80 2.56 6.69 12.93
N LEU A 81 2.49 8.03 12.91
CA LEU A 81 1.89 8.80 14.01
C LEU A 81 0.37 8.70 14.00
N ILE A 82 -0.26 8.78 12.81
CA ILE A 82 -1.70 8.52 12.70
C ILE A 82 -2.02 7.11 13.21
N ASP A 83 -1.26 6.09 12.82
CA ASP A 83 -1.46 4.73 13.30
C ASP A 83 -1.34 4.63 14.83
N LYS A 84 -0.33 5.29 15.42
CA LYS A 84 -0.13 5.32 16.87
C LYS A 84 -1.32 5.92 17.62
N TYR A 85 -1.79 7.10 17.20
CA TYR A 85 -2.92 7.77 17.85
C TYR A 85 -4.25 7.06 17.57
N ALA A 86 -4.42 6.51 16.37
CA ALA A 86 -5.62 5.78 15.99
C ALA A 86 -5.91 4.57 16.88
N GLN A 87 -4.88 3.92 17.42
CA GLN A 87 -5.05 2.77 18.34
C GLN A 87 -5.74 3.14 19.65
N LEU A 88 -5.79 4.43 20.00
CA LEU A 88 -6.38 4.96 21.23
C LEU A 88 -7.73 5.65 21.00
N GLY A 89 -8.17 5.76 19.73
CA GLY A 89 -9.37 6.50 19.33
C GLY A 89 -10.51 5.62 18.83
N ASN A 90 -11.67 6.26 18.66
CA ASN A 90 -12.85 5.64 18.05
C ASN A 90 -12.82 5.85 16.52
N PRO A 91 -12.71 4.78 15.70
CA PRO A 91 -12.67 4.89 14.24
C PRO A 91 -13.96 5.42 13.61
N LEU A 92 -15.08 5.39 14.34
CA LEU A 92 -16.39 5.84 13.87
C LEU A 92 -16.82 7.20 14.47
N ALA A 93 -15.90 7.92 15.15
CA ALA A 93 -16.21 9.21 15.75
C ALA A 93 -16.54 10.28 14.70
N TYR A 94 -15.84 10.24 13.56
CA TYR A 94 -16.03 11.19 12.46
C TYR A 94 -16.12 10.45 11.14
N GLN A 95 -16.94 10.96 10.21
CA GLN A 95 -17.07 10.42 8.86
C GLN A 95 -16.40 11.34 7.84
N PHE A 96 -15.57 10.78 6.99
CA PHE A 96 -14.93 11.48 5.89
C PHE A 96 -15.38 10.92 4.54
N SER A 97 -15.16 11.71 3.49
CA SER A 97 -15.56 11.33 2.13
C SER A 97 -14.75 10.13 1.63
N GLU A 98 -15.45 9.16 1.07
CA GLU A 98 -14.88 8.02 0.35
C GLU A 98 -15.16 8.21 -1.14
N PRO A 99 -14.15 8.63 -1.94
CA PRO A 99 -14.34 8.84 -3.37
C PRO A 99 -14.79 7.55 -4.07
N GLN A 100 -15.86 7.62 -4.84
CA GLN A 100 -16.36 6.51 -5.65
C GLN A 100 -15.73 6.57 -7.04
N ILE A 101 -14.78 5.69 -7.31
CA ILE A 101 -14.10 5.56 -8.61
C ILE A 101 -14.51 4.24 -9.24
N GLU A 102 -14.77 4.26 -10.55
CA GLU A 102 -15.13 3.04 -11.30
C GLU A 102 -13.98 2.02 -11.33
N GLY A 103 -14.36 0.76 -11.46
CA GLY A 103 -13.41 -0.35 -11.55
C GLY A 103 -12.58 -0.53 -10.27
N LEU A 104 -11.32 -0.95 -10.44
CA LEU A 104 -10.41 -1.28 -9.35
C LEU A 104 -9.46 -0.14 -8.96
N ASN A 105 -9.60 1.02 -9.60
CA ASN A 105 -8.77 2.19 -9.32
C ASN A 105 -9.15 2.86 -8.00
N PHE A 106 -8.18 3.61 -7.43
CA PHE A 106 -8.34 4.36 -6.18
C PHE A 106 -8.29 5.88 -6.42
N SER A 107 -8.79 6.63 -5.46
CA SER A 107 -8.58 8.07 -5.33
C SER A 107 -8.56 8.45 -3.84
N PHE A 108 -7.63 9.31 -3.44
CA PHE A 108 -7.47 9.77 -2.05
C PHE A 108 -7.49 11.30 -1.92
N SER A 109 -7.43 12.06 -3.01
CA SER A 109 -7.41 13.53 -2.97
C SER A 109 -8.65 14.13 -2.29
N GLY A 110 -9.82 13.49 -2.46
CA GLY A 110 -11.06 13.87 -1.79
C GLY A 110 -11.04 13.69 -0.27
N VAL A 111 -10.30 12.70 0.23
CA VAL A 111 -10.16 12.44 1.67
C VAL A 111 -9.54 13.63 2.37
N LYS A 112 -8.37 14.11 1.89
CA LYS A 112 -7.69 15.29 2.43
C LYS A 112 -8.61 16.51 2.47
N THR A 113 -9.33 16.75 1.40
CA THR A 113 -10.21 17.92 1.27
C THR A 113 -11.38 17.86 2.25
N SER A 114 -11.98 16.68 2.41
CA SER A 114 -13.04 16.43 3.39
C SER A 114 -12.56 16.70 4.81
N ILE A 115 -11.39 16.19 5.18
CA ILE A 115 -10.78 16.41 6.50
C ILE A 115 -10.46 17.88 6.72
N LEU A 116 -9.90 18.58 5.72
CA LEU A 116 -9.58 20.01 5.81
C LEU A 116 -10.82 20.84 6.15
N TYR A 117 -11.92 20.65 5.41
CA TYR A 117 -13.15 21.40 5.67
C TYR A 117 -13.77 21.04 7.02
N PHE A 118 -13.73 19.77 7.40
CA PHE A 118 -14.18 19.35 8.73
C PHE A 118 -13.39 20.07 9.84
N LEU A 119 -12.06 20.05 9.78
CA LEU A 119 -11.22 20.70 10.77
C LEU A 119 -11.42 22.22 10.80
N GLN A 120 -11.53 22.87 9.62
CA GLN A 120 -11.81 24.31 9.56
C GLN A 120 -13.14 24.70 10.20
N LYS A 121 -14.16 23.85 10.10
CA LYS A 121 -15.46 24.06 10.76
C LYS A 121 -15.32 23.92 12.28
N GLN A 122 -14.71 22.84 12.75
CA GLN A 122 -14.59 22.55 14.18
C GLN A 122 -13.71 23.58 14.90
N LEU A 123 -12.59 23.99 14.30
CA LEU A 123 -11.68 24.97 14.90
C LEU A 123 -12.27 26.38 15.01
N LYS A 124 -13.33 26.72 14.26
CA LYS A 124 -14.07 27.98 14.47
C LYS A 124 -14.90 27.97 15.75
N GLU A 125 -15.36 26.80 16.17
CA GLU A 125 -16.19 26.61 17.35
C GLU A 125 -15.31 26.31 18.60
N ASP A 126 -14.28 25.49 18.44
CA ASP A 126 -13.32 25.12 19.50
C ASP A 126 -11.88 25.15 18.95
N PRO A 127 -11.08 26.16 19.28
CA PRO A 127 -9.67 26.24 18.88
C PRO A 127 -8.81 25.07 19.37
N SER A 128 -9.21 24.38 20.45
CA SER A 128 -8.49 23.22 21.00
C SER A 128 -9.01 21.89 20.47
N PHE A 129 -9.93 21.91 19.50
CA PHE A 129 -10.61 20.71 19.00
C PHE A 129 -9.65 19.59 18.58
N ILE A 130 -8.60 19.91 17.84
CA ILE A 130 -7.62 18.91 17.37
C ILE A 130 -6.91 18.28 18.57
N GLU A 131 -6.45 19.08 19.53
CA GLU A 131 -5.75 18.60 20.71
C GLU A 131 -6.61 17.65 21.54
N ASN A 132 -7.86 18.06 21.78
CA ASN A 132 -8.81 17.31 22.60
C ASN A 132 -9.31 16.01 21.94
N ASN A 133 -9.27 15.94 20.59
CA ASN A 133 -9.87 14.83 19.82
C ASN A 133 -8.88 14.12 18.91
N LEU A 134 -7.57 14.30 19.13
CA LEU A 134 -6.52 13.82 18.22
C LEU A 134 -6.63 12.31 17.93
N ASN A 135 -6.87 11.50 18.95
CA ASN A 135 -6.97 10.05 18.82
C ASN A 135 -8.15 9.65 17.92
N ASP A 136 -9.30 10.24 18.15
CA ASP A 136 -10.53 9.94 17.39
C ASP A 136 -10.44 10.42 15.94
N ILE A 137 -9.83 11.59 15.73
CA ILE A 137 -9.57 12.12 14.38
C ILE A 137 -8.62 11.17 13.64
N CYS A 138 -7.49 10.77 14.24
CA CYS A 138 -6.55 9.85 13.64
C CYS A 138 -7.19 8.47 13.36
N ALA A 139 -8.00 7.95 14.29
CA ALA A 139 -8.71 6.68 14.10
C ALA A 139 -9.70 6.75 12.94
N SER A 140 -10.45 7.83 12.81
CA SER A 140 -11.42 8.04 11.73
C SER A 140 -10.74 8.23 10.37
N ILE A 141 -9.60 8.95 10.32
CA ILE A 141 -8.79 9.09 9.11
C ILE A 141 -8.27 7.74 8.64
N GLN A 142 -7.65 6.98 9.56
CA GLN A 142 -7.12 5.65 9.27
C GLN A 142 -8.20 4.70 8.79
N HIS A 143 -9.34 4.70 9.46
CA HIS A 143 -10.51 3.90 9.07
C HIS A 143 -10.94 4.19 7.64
N THR A 144 -11.15 5.47 7.29
CA THR A 144 -11.57 5.88 5.94
C THR A 144 -10.60 5.39 4.86
N ILE A 145 -9.29 5.61 5.05
CA ILE A 145 -8.28 5.18 4.07
C ILE A 145 -8.28 3.64 3.92
N ILE A 146 -8.37 2.91 5.04
CA ILE A 146 -8.39 1.45 5.03
C ILE A 146 -9.67 0.90 4.39
N GLU A 147 -10.83 1.52 4.59
CA GLU A 147 -12.07 1.10 3.94
C GLU A 147 -12.01 1.28 2.42
N ILE A 148 -11.44 2.39 1.92
CA ILE A 148 -11.21 2.61 0.47
C ILE A 148 -10.33 1.48 -0.09
N LEU A 149 -9.21 1.16 0.57
CA LEU A 149 -8.29 0.08 0.15
C LEU A 149 -8.99 -1.28 0.17
N SER A 150 -9.71 -1.57 1.25
CA SER A 150 -10.39 -2.84 1.47
C SER A 150 -11.52 -3.09 0.48
N PHE A 151 -12.31 -2.05 0.17
CA PHE A 151 -13.40 -2.15 -0.79
C PHE A 151 -12.91 -2.60 -2.17
N LYS A 152 -11.84 -1.99 -2.67
CA LYS A 152 -11.25 -2.35 -3.98
C LYS A 152 -10.56 -3.71 -3.97
N LEU A 153 -9.90 -4.05 -2.85
CA LEU A 153 -9.28 -5.37 -2.71
C LEU A 153 -10.31 -6.50 -2.71
N ILE A 154 -11.45 -6.30 -2.03
CA ILE A 154 -12.58 -7.25 -2.06
C ILE A 154 -13.15 -7.39 -3.48
N ALA A 155 -13.34 -6.28 -4.18
CA ALA A 155 -13.83 -6.29 -5.56
C ALA A 155 -12.86 -7.06 -6.49
N ALA A 156 -11.55 -6.83 -6.35
CA ALA A 156 -10.53 -7.54 -7.11
C ALA A 156 -10.51 -9.05 -6.79
N ALA A 157 -10.56 -9.41 -5.51
CA ALA A 157 -10.56 -10.81 -5.08
C ALA A 157 -11.77 -11.59 -5.65
N ASN A 158 -12.95 -10.95 -5.67
CA ASN A 158 -14.16 -11.53 -6.26
C ASN A 158 -14.05 -11.64 -7.78
N HIS A 159 -13.55 -10.59 -8.47
CA HIS A 159 -13.41 -10.58 -9.92
C HIS A 159 -12.45 -11.67 -10.42
N TYR A 160 -11.31 -11.83 -9.77
CA TYR A 160 -10.29 -12.81 -10.14
C TYR A 160 -10.46 -14.17 -9.45
N ASN A 161 -11.52 -14.33 -8.66
CA ASN A 161 -11.83 -15.57 -7.92
C ASN A 161 -10.62 -16.14 -7.17
N THR A 162 -9.85 -15.28 -6.49
CA THR A 162 -8.68 -15.69 -5.70
C THR A 162 -8.88 -15.43 -4.22
N LYS A 163 -8.33 -16.32 -3.41
CA LYS A 163 -8.31 -16.21 -1.95
C LYS A 163 -6.90 -15.92 -1.41
N ASN A 164 -5.89 -15.87 -2.26
CA ASN A 164 -4.51 -15.58 -1.88
C ASN A 164 -4.26 -14.09 -2.00
N ILE A 165 -4.10 -13.41 -0.89
CA ILE A 165 -4.02 -11.95 -0.80
C ILE A 165 -2.74 -11.54 -0.08
N GLY A 166 -1.86 -10.84 -0.79
CA GLY A 166 -0.65 -10.22 -0.23
C GLY A 166 -0.83 -8.72 -0.02
N VAL A 167 -0.07 -8.14 0.90
CA VAL A 167 0.05 -6.69 1.08
C VAL A 167 1.51 -6.31 1.22
N ALA A 168 2.01 -5.36 0.42
CA ALA A 168 3.39 -4.92 0.38
C ALA A 168 3.54 -3.40 0.45
N GLY A 169 4.76 -2.91 0.61
CA GLY A 169 5.09 -1.48 0.73
C GLY A 169 4.96 -0.97 2.17
N GLY A 170 5.46 0.25 2.42
CA GLY A 170 5.60 0.81 3.77
C GLY A 170 4.31 0.86 4.58
N VAL A 171 3.15 1.13 3.93
CA VAL A 171 1.84 1.15 4.61
C VAL A 171 1.37 -0.25 5.04
N SER A 172 1.97 -1.33 4.52
CA SER A 172 1.69 -2.68 5.02
C SER A 172 2.11 -2.90 6.48
N ALA A 173 2.92 -2.00 7.04
CA ALA A 173 3.26 -1.97 8.46
C ALA A 173 2.14 -1.40 9.35
N ASN A 174 1.17 -0.66 8.78
CA ASN A 174 0.08 -0.02 9.53
C ASN A 174 -0.77 -1.06 10.26
N SER A 175 -0.97 -0.86 11.57
CA SER A 175 -1.66 -1.82 12.43
C SER A 175 -3.14 -1.98 12.10
N GLY A 176 -3.82 -0.90 11.74
CA GLY A 176 -5.21 -0.89 11.33
C GLY A 176 -5.42 -1.70 10.05
N LEU A 177 -4.55 -1.52 9.03
CA LEU A 177 -4.61 -2.30 7.79
C LEU A 177 -4.40 -3.79 8.06
N ARG A 178 -3.42 -4.15 8.89
CA ARG A 178 -3.17 -5.55 9.29
C ARG A 178 -4.35 -6.18 10.02
N ASN A 179 -5.01 -5.43 10.90
CA ASN A 179 -6.19 -5.90 11.61
C ASN A 179 -7.39 -6.07 10.67
N LYS A 180 -7.59 -5.12 9.75
CA LYS A 180 -8.63 -5.24 8.72
C LYS A 180 -8.41 -6.45 7.82
N LEU A 181 -7.18 -6.73 7.42
CA LEU A 181 -6.87 -7.94 6.64
C LEU A 181 -7.18 -9.24 7.38
N LYS A 182 -6.91 -9.30 8.71
CA LYS A 182 -7.29 -10.46 9.53
C LYS A 182 -8.82 -10.63 9.58
N GLU A 183 -9.57 -9.54 9.74
CA GLU A 183 -11.04 -9.55 9.70
C GLU A 183 -11.55 -10.07 8.35
N LEU A 184 -11.03 -9.54 7.24
CA LEU A 184 -11.40 -9.97 5.90
C LEU A 184 -11.00 -11.42 5.61
N ALA A 185 -9.84 -11.87 6.13
CA ALA A 185 -9.40 -13.25 6.02
C ALA A 185 -10.41 -14.22 6.65
N LEU A 186 -10.93 -13.89 7.83
CA LEU A 186 -11.97 -14.69 8.49
C LEU A 186 -13.29 -14.65 7.70
N LYS A 187 -13.71 -13.45 7.27
CA LYS A 187 -14.99 -13.24 6.59
C LYS A 187 -15.05 -13.92 5.22
N TYR A 188 -13.98 -13.82 4.43
CA TYR A 188 -13.93 -14.31 3.05
C TYR A 188 -13.11 -15.60 2.89
N GLN A 189 -12.58 -16.15 3.97
CA GLN A 189 -11.71 -17.32 3.96
C GLN A 189 -10.46 -17.11 3.10
N TRP A 190 -9.83 -15.93 3.24
CA TRP A 190 -8.61 -15.61 2.52
C TRP A 190 -7.36 -16.17 3.22
N ASN A 191 -6.39 -16.58 2.42
CA ASN A 191 -5.02 -16.77 2.84
C ASN A 191 -4.29 -15.44 2.71
N THR A 192 -3.96 -14.81 3.82
CA THR A 192 -3.33 -13.49 3.80
C THR A 192 -1.84 -13.57 4.08
N PHE A 193 -1.06 -12.83 3.30
CA PHE A 193 0.39 -12.77 3.35
C PHE A 193 0.83 -11.31 3.57
N VAL A 194 1.47 -11.05 4.70
CA VAL A 194 2.01 -9.74 5.04
C VAL A 194 3.45 -9.93 5.47
N PRO A 195 4.43 -9.27 4.83
CA PRO A 195 5.83 -9.40 5.18
C PRO A 195 6.12 -9.04 6.64
N SER A 196 7.16 -9.61 7.22
CA SER A 196 7.71 -9.16 8.49
C SER A 196 8.03 -7.68 8.44
N LEU A 197 7.89 -6.95 9.56
CA LEU A 197 8.01 -5.48 9.58
C LEU A 197 9.31 -4.96 8.93
N GLN A 198 10.41 -5.69 9.07
CA GLN A 198 11.69 -5.36 8.47
C GLN A 198 11.70 -5.41 6.93
N TYR A 199 10.73 -6.05 6.29
CA TYR A 199 10.60 -6.18 4.83
C TYR A 199 9.44 -5.35 4.26
N CYS A 200 8.71 -4.60 5.09
CA CYS A 200 7.63 -3.73 4.61
C CYS A 200 8.16 -2.49 3.88
N THR A 201 9.29 -1.95 4.33
CA THR A 201 9.96 -0.79 3.72
C THR A 201 11.11 -1.25 2.83
N ASP A 202 11.76 -0.30 2.15
CA ASP A 202 12.92 -0.56 1.30
C ASP A 202 14.02 -1.33 2.05
N ASN A 203 14.45 -2.44 1.47
CA ASN A 203 15.48 -3.28 2.05
C ASN A 203 16.26 -4.04 0.95
N ALA A 204 17.50 -4.41 1.25
CA ALA A 204 18.36 -5.10 0.31
C ALA A 204 17.89 -6.53 -0.01
N ALA A 205 17.20 -7.20 0.92
CA ALA A 205 16.77 -8.58 0.73
C ALA A 205 15.72 -8.69 -0.38
N MET A 206 14.76 -7.75 -0.47
CA MET A 206 13.76 -7.76 -1.54
C MET A 206 14.40 -7.56 -2.93
N ILE A 207 15.42 -6.68 -3.02
CA ILE A 207 16.16 -6.43 -4.26
C ILE A 207 16.96 -7.67 -4.66
N ALA A 208 17.67 -8.28 -3.70
CA ALA A 208 18.43 -9.50 -3.95
C ALA A 208 17.55 -10.65 -4.41
N LEU A 209 16.37 -10.80 -3.82
CA LEU A 209 15.43 -11.86 -4.20
C LEU A 209 14.85 -11.65 -5.61
N ALA A 210 14.47 -10.42 -5.96
CA ALA A 210 14.01 -10.09 -7.31
C ALA A 210 15.13 -10.35 -8.35
N GLY A 211 16.36 -9.95 -8.04
CA GLY A 211 17.54 -10.25 -8.85
C GLY A 211 17.80 -11.75 -8.99
N TYR A 212 17.59 -12.53 -7.93
CA TYR A 212 17.75 -13.98 -7.96
C TYR A 212 16.79 -14.66 -8.95
N TYR A 213 15.50 -14.29 -8.95
CA TYR A 213 14.55 -14.85 -9.93
C TYR A 213 14.90 -14.44 -11.36
N LYS A 214 15.34 -13.20 -11.62
CA LYS A 214 15.82 -12.77 -12.94
C LYS A 214 17.09 -13.54 -13.35
N PHE A 215 17.99 -13.82 -12.40
CA PHE A 215 19.19 -14.63 -12.66
C PHE A 215 18.82 -16.06 -13.09
N LEU A 216 17.85 -16.70 -12.42
CA LEU A 216 17.39 -18.05 -12.81
C LEU A 216 16.82 -18.08 -14.22
N ASP A 217 16.11 -17.00 -14.63
CA ASP A 217 15.56 -16.82 -15.97
C ASP A 217 16.61 -16.32 -16.99
N LYS A 218 17.87 -16.14 -16.58
CA LYS A 218 18.97 -15.61 -17.41
C LYS A 218 18.66 -14.23 -18.01
N LYS A 219 17.83 -13.41 -17.31
CA LYS A 219 17.48 -12.04 -17.70
C LYS A 219 18.55 -11.09 -17.16
N PHE A 220 19.48 -10.68 -18.01
CA PHE A 220 20.54 -9.73 -17.68
C PHE A 220 20.25 -8.38 -18.34
N ALA A 221 20.67 -7.31 -17.68
CA ALA A 221 20.59 -5.97 -18.24
C ALA A 221 21.56 -5.81 -19.42
N PRO A 222 21.21 -5.05 -20.46
CA PRO A 222 22.17 -4.71 -21.52
C PRO A 222 23.31 -3.82 -20.96
N ASP A 223 24.44 -3.81 -21.66
CA ASP A 223 25.67 -3.10 -21.21
C ASP A 223 25.47 -1.57 -21.07
N ASP A 224 24.51 -1.01 -21.81
CA ASP A 224 24.13 0.41 -21.81
C ASP A 224 22.94 0.75 -20.90
N PHE A 225 22.52 -0.18 -20.04
CA PHE A 225 21.41 0.02 -19.12
C PHE A 225 21.67 1.18 -18.14
N GLY A 226 20.70 2.12 -18.10
CA GLY A 226 20.70 3.23 -17.14
C GLY A 226 19.53 3.12 -16.13
N PRO A 227 19.65 3.76 -14.95
CA PRO A 227 18.57 3.75 -13.98
C PRO A 227 17.34 4.47 -14.52
N LEU A 228 16.15 3.88 -14.35
CA LEU A 228 14.86 4.45 -14.71
C LEU A 228 14.14 4.93 -13.45
N ALA A 229 13.79 6.22 -13.40
CA ALA A 229 13.09 6.81 -12.27
C ALA A 229 11.63 6.29 -12.12
N ARG A 230 11.03 5.89 -13.23
CA ARG A 230 9.70 5.25 -13.28
C ARG A 230 9.81 4.05 -14.20
N PHE A 231 9.70 2.86 -13.62
CA PHE A 231 9.72 1.61 -14.35
C PHE A 231 8.45 0.83 -13.98
N PRO A 232 7.42 0.77 -14.86
CA PRO A 232 6.18 0.06 -14.60
C PRO A 232 6.42 -1.40 -14.27
N ILE A 233 5.64 -1.95 -13.33
CA ILE A 233 5.79 -3.33 -12.86
C ILE A 233 5.49 -4.35 -13.98
N SER A 234 4.65 -3.97 -14.93
CA SER A 234 4.20 -4.79 -16.08
C SER A 234 5.08 -4.66 -17.33
N GLU A 235 6.06 -3.76 -17.36
CA GLU A 235 6.96 -3.63 -18.50
C GLU A 235 8.14 -4.58 -18.37
N VAL A 236 8.13 -5.61 -19.23
CA VAL A 236 9.35 -6.32 -19.58
C VAL A 236 10.13 -5.37 -20.50
N PRO A 237 11.41 -5.03 -20.24
CA PRO A 237 12.22 -4.29 -21.19
C PRO A 237 12.14 -4.98 -22.54
N GLN A 238 11.69 -4.26 -23.58
CA GLN A 238 11.76 -4.78 -24.93
C GLN A 238 13.22 -5.01 -25.26
N SER A 239 13.56 -6.26 -25.49
CA SER A 239 14.86 -6.72 -25.95
C SER A 239 15.18 -6.20 -27.37
#